data_036bcf9389700360bcb7fc623745dafd
#
_entry.id   036bcf9389700360bcb7fc623745dafd
#
_cell.length_a   1.000
_cell.length_b   1.000
_cell.length_c   1.000
_cell.angle_alpha   90.00
_cell.angle_beta   90.00
_cell.angle_gamma   90.00
#
_symmetry.space_group_name_H-M   'P 1'
#
loop_
_entity.id
_entity.type
_entity.pdbx_description
1 polymer ?
#
loop_
_entity_poly.entity_id
_entity_poly.type
_entity_poly.pdbx_seq_one_letter_code
_entity_poly.pdbx_strand_id
1 'polypeptide(L)'
;RVLPAGWQDKAKELRALFIPKEFKDASTLLRVMLIHLSGGCSLRETAVRARTGGLVNVSDVALLKRLRKCGQWFRWMCEQLSRQLTGTELPKLPGKRIRLVDASVVCEPGATGSTWRLHYGLDLSNLCCDEVHVTDTSVGESLTVYEVEPGDVMMADRGLAHRRGIRHVVSHGGDVIVRMNLSNVPVEDDTGQELRLLPRMRKLKVGQAGDWRARIRDEQGLIEVR
;
A
#
# COMPACT_ATOMS: atom_id res chain seq x y z
N ARG A 1 -15.75 -11.01 17.28
CA ARG A 1 -14.78 -11.90 16.59
C ARG A 1 -13.92 -11.03 15.68
N VAL A 2 -12.62 -11.04 15.89
CA VAL A 2 -11.69 -10.21 15.09
C VAL A 2 -11.32 -10.91 13.76
N LEU A 3 -11.22 -12.24 13.74
CA LEU A 3 -10.81 -12.99 12.55
C LEU A 3 -11.98 -13.29 11.61
N PRO A 4 -11.76 -13.30 10.28
CA PRO A 4 -12.81 -13.53 9.28
C PRO A 4 -13.38 -14.92 9.40
N ALA A 5 -14.68 -15.09 9.02
CA ALA A 5 -15.32 -16.41 9.04
C ALA A 5 -14.59 -17.39 8.12
N GLY A 6 -14.46 -18.65 8.54
CA GLY A 6 -13.83 -19.72 7.73
C GLY A 6 -12.30 -19.64 7.62
N TRP A 7 -11.63 -18.74 8.34
CA TRP A 7 -10.17 -18.57 8.24
C TRP A 7 -9.35 -19.84 8.51
N GLN A 8 -9.86 -20.75 9.33
CA GLN A 8 -9.19 -22.02 9.65
C GLN A 8 -9.26 -23.00 8.47
N ASP A 9 -10.41 -23.08 7.82
CA ASP A 9 -10.57 -23.96 6.64
C ASP A 9 -9.80 -23.41 5.45
N LYS A 10 -9.75 -22.07 5.33
CA LYS A 10 -8.95 -21.39 4.32
C LYS A 10 -7.45 -21.64 4.47
N ALA A 11 -6.97 -21.83 5.71
CA ALA A 11 -5.58 -22.23 5.95
C ALA A 11 -5.23 -23.59 5.32
N LYS A 12 -6.18 -24.54 5.33
CA LYS A 12 -6.03 -25.86 4.69
C LYS A 12 -6.13 -25.75 3.17
N GLU A 13 -7.15 -25.06 2.67
CA GLU A 13 -7.39 -24.82 1.24
C GLU A 13 -6.18 -24.18 0.56
N LEU A 14 -5.62 -23.13 1.16
CA LEU A 14 -4.43 -22.40 0.65
C LEU A 14 -3.11 -23.07 1.05
N ARG A 15 -3.15 -24.28 1.58
CA ARG A 15 -1.99 -25.12 1.94
C ARG A 15 -1.03 -24.47 2.97
N ALA A 16 -1.47 -23.47 3.71
CA ALA A 16 -0.73 -22.97 4.87
C ALA A 16 -0.62 -24.04 5.95
N LEU A 17 -1.66 -24.88 6.09
CA LEU A 17 -1.71 -26.05 6.99
C LEU A 17 -2.18 -27.29 6.20
N PHE A 18 -1.31 -27.89 5.37
CA PHE A 18 -1.69 -29.03 4.54
C PHE A 18 -1.57 -30.38 5.28
N ILE A 19 -0.49 -30.58 6.01
CA ILE A 19 -0.26 -31.79 6.82
C ILE A 19 -0.03 -31.36 8.26
N PRO A 20 -0.89 -31.75 9.20
CA PRO A 20 -0.71 -31.42 10.62
C PRO A 20 0.34 -32.33 11.25
N LYS A 21 1.63 -32.14 10.93
CA LYS A 21 2.73 -32.85 11.60
C LYS A 21 3.05 -32.22 12.95
N GLU A 22 3.47 -30.96 12.90
CA GLU A 22 3.92 -30.21 14.06
C GLU A 22 2.80 -29.27 14.55
N PHE A 23 2.11 -28.61 13.62
CA PHE A 23 0.98 -27.72 13.92
C PHE A 23 -0.32 -28.48 13.85
N LYS A 24 -0.96 -28.70 15.01
CA LYS A 24 -2.23 -29.45 15.11
C LYS A 24 -3.39 -28.75 14.40
N ASP A 25 -3.42 -27.44 14.42
CA ASP A 25 -4.51 -26.61 13.90
C ASP A 25 -4.01 -25.23 13.44
N ALA A 26 -4.89 -24.53 12.70
CA ALA A 26 -4.60 -23.21 12.16
C ALA A 26 -4.45 -22.12 13.24
N SER A 27 -5.11 -22.31 14.41
CA SER A 27 -5.00 -21.37 15.52
C SER A 27 -3.61 -21.38 16.12
N THR A 28 -3.06 -22.56 16.37
CA THR A 28 -1.68 -22.71 16.82
C THR A 28 -0.69 -22.17 15.82
N LEU A 29 -0.89 -22.44 14.52
CA LEU A 29 -0.07 -21.88 13.46
C LEU A 29 -0.10 -20.35 13.47
N LEU A 30 -1.29 -19.75 13.49
CA LEU A 30 -1.45 -18.29 13.51
C LEU A 30 -0.77 -17.66 14.73
N ARG A 31 -0.97 -18.22 15.91
CA ARG A 31 -0.34 -17.72 17.15
C ARG A 31 1.18 -17.70 17.03
N VAL A 32 1.78 -18.77 16.54
CA VAL A 32 3.23 -18.86 16.38
C VAL A 32 3.74 -17.87 15.34
N MET A 33 3.02 -17.71 14.21
CA MET A 33 3.38 -16.71 13.20
C MET A 33 3.26 -15.28 13.75
N LEU A 34 2.26 -15.00 14.58
CA LEU A 34 2.12 -13.68 15.22
C LEU A 34 3.24 -13.38 16.23
N ILE A 35 3.80 -14.37 16.92
CA ILE A 35 4.98 -14.16 17.76
C ILE A 35 6.15 -13.64 16.92
N HIS A 36 6.33 -14.17 15.72
CA HIS A 36 7.36 -13.71 14.78
C HIS A 36 7.04 -12.33 14.20
N LEU A 37 5.88 -12.20 13.57
CA LEU A 37 5.50 -11.02 12.77
C LEU A 37 5.17 -9.80 13.64
N SER A 38 4.38 -9.98 14.68
CA SER A 38 3.93 -8.89 15.57
C SER A 38 4.94 -8.60 16.69
N GLY A 39 5.60 -9.63 17.21
CA GLY A 39 6.58 -9.48 18.27
C GLY A 39 7.99 -9.10 17.79
N GLY A 40 8.23 -9.03 16.48
CA GLY A 40 9.57 -8.74 15.92
C GLY A 40 10.64 -9.76 16.30
N CYS A 41 10.24 -10.96 16.73
CA CYS A 41 11.16 -11.99 17.18
C CYS A 41 11.85 -12.67 16.00
N SER A 42 13.14 -13.00 16.12
CA SER A 42 13.79 -13.88 15.15
C SER A 42 13.11 -15.25 15.09
N LEU A 43 13.28 -16.00 14.00
CA LEU A 43 12.71 -17.35 13.88
C LEU A 43 13.18 -18.29 15.00
N ARG A 44 14.45 -18.18 15.41
CA ARG A 44 15.02 -18.95 16.52
C ARG A 44 14.34 -18.60 17.85
N GLU A 45 14.18 -17.33 18.13
CA GLU A 45 13.49 -16.87 19.34
C GLU A 45 12.01 -17.26 19.32
N THR A 46 11.36 -17.16 18.18
CA THR A 46 9.98 -17.62 17.97
C THR A 46 9.83 -19.11 18.27
N ALA A 47 10.75 -19.95 17.80
CA ALA A 47 10.76 -21.38 18.11
C ALA A 47 10.88 -21.66 19.61
N VAL A 48 11.76 -20.93 20.30
CA VAL A 48 11.93 -21.04 21.77
C VAL A 48 10.65 -20.62 22.47
N ARG A 49 10.10 -19.45 22.16
CA ARG A 49 8.86 -18.92 22.77
C ARG A 49 7.66 -19.85 22.52
N ALA A 50 7.52 -20.38 21.30
CA ALA A 50 6.45 -21.33 20.98
C ALA A 50 6.56 -22.62 21.79
N ARG A 51 7.76 -23.14 22.00
CA ARG A 51 8.01 -24.33 22.81
C ARG A 51 7.76 -24.05 24.30
N THR A 52 8.32 -22.97 24.84
CA THR A 52 8.13 -22.59 26.24
C THR A 52 6.68 -22.28 26.57
N GLY A 53 5.93 -21.69 25.63
CA GLY A 53 4.50 -21.42 25.74
C GLY A 53 3.60 -22.63 25.50
N GLY A 54 4.16 -23.83 25.31
CA GLY A 54 3.40 -25.08 25.11
C GLY A 54 2.60 -25.11 23.80
N LEU A 55 2.91 -24.23 22.84
CA LEU A 55 2.18 -24.17 21.57
C LEU A 55 2.63 -25.26 20.60
N VAL A 56 3.94 -25.32 20.33
CA VAL A 56 4.51 -26.28 19.38
C VAL A 56 6.02 -26.41 19.60
N ASN A 57 6.57 -27.59 19.30
CA ASN A 57 8.03 -27.82 19.30
C ASN A 57 8.50 -27.97 17.86
N VAL A 58 9.09 -26.91 17.30
CA VAL A 58 9.58 -26.84 15.92
C VAL A 58 10.94 -26.15 15.86
N SER A 59 11.72 -26.45 14.84
CA SER A 59 12.96 -25.73 14.54
C SER A 59 12.67 -24.40 13.81
N ASP A 60 13.62 -23.48 13.86
CA ASP A 60 13.61 -22.23 13.11
C ASP A 60 13.49 -22.48 11.57
N VAL A 61 14.18 -23.50 11.05
CA VAL A 61 14.08 -23.91 9.65
C VAL A 61 12.67 -24.40 9.29
N ALA A 62 12.02 -25.16 10.19
CA ALA A 62 10.64 -25.60 9.99
C ALA A 62 9.67 -24.41 10.00
N LEU A 63 9.89 -23.45 10.91
CA LEU A 63 9.14 -22.19 10.94
C LEU A 63 9.29 -21.40 9.64
N LEU A 64 10.50 -21.24 9.13
CA LEU A 64 10.74 -20.53 7.86
C LEU A 64 10.00 -21.18 6.69
N LYS A 65 10.10 -22.51 6.59
CA LYS A 65 9.37 -23.27 5.54
C LYS A 65 7.87 -23.09 5.66
N ARG A 66 7.36 -23.02 6.87
CA ARG A 66 5.94 -22.83 7.14
C ARG A 66 5.50 -21.39 6.84
N LEU A 67 6.26 -20.40 7.27
CA LEU A 67 6.01 -18.98 7.01
C LEU A 67 5.86 -18.70 5.51
N ARG A 68 6.78 -19.23 4.70
CA ARG A 68 6.71 -19.11 3.22
C ARG A 68 5.40 -19.67 2.62
N LYS A 69 4.78 -20.65 3.25
CA LYS A 69 3.50 -21.22 2.81
C LYS A 69 2.28 -20.44 3.34
N CYS A 70 2.44 -19.57 4.31
CA CYS A 70 1.34 -18.81 4.90
C CYS A 70 0.98 -17.55 4.09
N GLY A 71 1.79 -17.12 3.12
CA GLY A 71 1.60 -15.83 2.43
C GLY A 71 0.21 -15.66 1.83
N GLN A 72 -0.27 -16.63 1.06
CA GLN A 72 -1.61 -16.57 0.44
C GLN A 72 -2.74 -16.56 1.48
N TRP A 73 -2.57 -17.30 2.58
CA TRP A 73 -3.53 -17.31 3.65
C TRP A 73 -3.60 -15.98 4.40
N PHE A 74 -2.45 -15.38 4.71
CA PHE A 74 -2.39 -14.06 5.32
C PHE A 74 -2.97 -12.99 4.40
N ARG A 75 -2.63 -13.02 3.10
CA ARG A 75 -3.22 -12.11 2.11
C ARG A 75 -4.74 -12.19 2.13
N TRP A 76 -5.30 -13.40 2.03
CA TRP A 76 -6.75 -13.59 2.09
C TRP A 76 -7.36 -13.07 3.40
N MET A 77 -6.72 -13.33 4.55
CA MET A 77 -7.19 -12.78 5.83
C MET A 77 -7.19 -11.25 5.85
N CYS A 78 -6.14 -10.62 5.36
CA CYS A 78 -6.07 -9.16 5.25
C CYS A 78 -7.18 -8.59 4.36
N GLU A 79 -7.42 -9.20 3.20
CA GLU A 79 -8.51 -8.81 2.29
C GLU A 79 -9.89 -8.92 2.97
N GLN A 80 -10.15 -10.03 3.68
CA GLN A 80 -11.42 -10.18 4.38
C GLN A 80 -11.58 -9.21 5.56
N LEU A 81 -10.52 -8.95 6.31
CA LEU A 81 -10.54 -7.98 7.41
C LEU A 81 -10.74 -6.56 6.89
N SER A 82 -10.06 -6.19 5.80
CA SER A 82 -10.26 -4.89 5.17
C SER A 82 -11.72 -4.68 4.75
N ARG A 83 -12.35 -5.69 4.17
CA ARG A 83 -13.79 -5.64 3.82
C ARG A 83 -14.72 -5.52 5.03
N GLN A 84 -14.34 -6.06 6.19
CA GLN A 84 -15.14 -5.97 7.42
C GLN A 84 -15.05 -4.59 8.10
N LEU A 85 -13.98 -3.85 7.86
CA LEU A 85 -13.78 -2.51 8.43
C LEU A 85 -14.65 -1.43 7.75
N THR A 86 -15.30 -1.76 6.65
CA THR A 86 -16.07 -0.83 5.84
C THR A 86 -17.52 -0.76 6.31
N GLY A 87 -17.77 0.11 7.28
CA GLY A 87 -19.13 0.41 7.77
C GLY A 87 -19.65 1.80 7.39
N THR A 88 -18.84 2.67 6.80
CA THR A 88 -19.22 4.04 6.48
C THR A 88 -19.03 4.28 4.99
N GLU A 89 -20.11 4.36 4.23
CA GLU A 89 -20.04 4.84 2.86
C GLU A 89 -19.78 6.36 2.89
N LEU A 90 -18.62 6.76 2.37
CA LEU A 90 -18.32 8.15 2.12
C LEU A 90 -19.05 8.64 0.86
N PRO A 91 -19.31 9.96 0.74
CA PRO A 91 -19.92 10.51 -0.46
C PRO A 91 -19.16 10.11 -1.72
N LYS A 92 -19.84 9.47 -2.65
CA LYS A 92 -19.27 9.08 -3.95
C LYS A 92 -19.37 10.24 -4.93
N LEU A 93 -18.29 10.53 -5.62
CA LEU A 93 -18.35 11.42 -6.78
C LEU A 93 -18.85 10.62 -7.99
N PRO A 94 -19.94 11.05 -8.64
CA PRO A 94 -20.46 10.33 -9.80
C PRO A 94 -19.40 10.13 -10.89
N GLY A 95 -19.21 8.88 -11.32
CA GLY A 95 -18.24 8.51 -12.35
C GLY A 95 -16.76 8.61 -11.94
N LYS A 96 -16.46 8.82 -10.66
CA LYS A 96 -15.10 8.90 -10.15
C LYS A 96 -14.88 7.95 -8.97
N ARG A 97 -13.73 7.28 -8.96
CA ARG A 97 -13.23 6.47 -7.84
C ARG A 97 -12.00 7.15 -7.25
N ILE A 98 -12.12 7.69 -6.04
CA ILE A 98 -10.98 8.35 -5.37
C ILE A 98 -10.17 7.29 -4.63
N ARG A 99 -8.88 7.22 -4.92
CA ARG A 99 -7.94 6.29 -4.32
C ARG A 99 -6.81 7.04 -3.64
N LEU A 100 -6.65 6.82 -2.33
CA LEU A 100 -5.47 7.27 -1.60
C LEU A 100 -4.36 6.25 -1.81
N VAL A 101 -3.22 6.68 -2.33
CA VAL A 101 -2.07 5.80 -2.58
C VAL A 101 -0.85 6.29 -1.83
N ASP A 102 -0.14 5.34 -1.24
CA ASP A 102 1.06 5.62 -0.46
C ASP A 102 1.99 4.40 -0.46
N ALA A 103 3.21 4.60 -0.01
CA ALA A 103 4.19 3.53 0.14
C ALA A 103 4.91 3.61 1.48
N SER A 104 5.12 2.46 2.10
CA SER A 104 5.83 2.34 3.37
C SER A 104 6.97 1.35 3.25
N VAL A 105 8.08 1.63 3.89
CA VAL A 105 9.20 0.68 3.98
C VAL A 105 8.99 -0.30 5.13
N VAL A 106 9.34 -1.55 4.87
CA VAL A 106 9.26 -2.63 5.85
C VAL A 106 10.64 -3.25 6.02
N CYS A 107 11.05 -3.43 7.27
CA CYS A 107 12.29 -4.12 7.62
C CYS A 107 11.98 -5.55 8.06
N GLU A 108 12.76 -6.51 7.57
CA GLU A 108 12.71 -7.86 8.11
C GLU A 108 13.25 -7.88 9.54
N PRO A 109 12.73 -8.76 10.42
CA PRO A 109 13.30 -8.94 11.75
C PRO A 109 14.78 -9.30 11.67
N GLY A 110 15.63 -8.48 12.31
CA GLY A 110 17.09 -8.66 12.29
C GLY A 110 17.83 -8.03 11.09
N ALA A 111 17.12 -7.37 10.18
CA ALA A 111 17.75 -6.61 9.10
C ALA A 111 18.34 -5.29 9.62
N THR A 112 19.45 -4.85 9.03
CA THR A 112 20.11 -3.57 9.36
C THR A 112 19.57 -2.38 8.57
N GLY A 113 18.52 -2.59 7.75
CA GLY A 113 17.90 -1.55 6.92
C GLY A 113 16.58 -1.99 6.33
N SER A 114 16.00 -1.12 5.51
CA SER A 114 14.75 -1.41 4.80
C SER A 114 14.95 -2.53 3.79
N THR A 115 14.14 -3.58 3.89
CA THR A 115 14.25 -4.76 3.02
C THR A 115 13.20 -4.72 1.92
N TRP A 116 12.00 -4.27 2.26
CA TRP A 116 10.84 -4.28 1.38
C TRP A 116 10.15 -2.92 1.36
N ARG A 117 9.42 -2.67 0.28
CA ARG A 117 8.48 -1.56 0.20
C ARG A 117 7.09 -2.10 -0.05
N LEU A 118 6.15 -1.63 0.77
CA LEU A 118 4.73 -1.92 0.65
C LEU A 118 4.07 -0.71 -0.03
N HIS A 119 3.54 -0.91 -1.24
CA HIS A 119 2.71 0.07 -1.92
C HIS A 119 1.26 -0.35 -1.73
N TYR A 120 0.39 0.59 -1.39
CA TYR A 120 -1.03 0.29 -1.18
C TYR A 120 -1.93 1.40 -1.68
N GLY A 121 -3.08 1.01 -2.19
CA GLY A 121 -4.18 1.86 -2.58
C GLY A 121 -5.36 1.64 -1.65
N LEU A 122 -6.02 2.73 -1.24
CA LEU A 122 -7.23 2.73 -0.44
C LEU A 122 -8.34 3.41 -1.24
N ASP A 123 -9.38 2.67 -1.57
CA ASP A 123 -10.61 3.26 -2.13
C ASP A 123 -11.33 4.07 -1.05
N LEU A 124 -11.41 5.38 -1.26
CA LEU A 124 -11.98 6.31 -0.28
C LEU A 124 -13.50 6.15 -0.13
N SER A 125 -14.19 5.59 -1.13
CA SER A 125 -15.65 5.42 -1.08
C SER A 125 -16.11 4.38 -0.06
N ASN A 126 -15.27 3.40 0.22
CA ASN A 126 -15.55 2.27 1.11
C ASN A 126 -14.47 2.04 2.17
N LEU A 127 -13.40 2.84 2.16
CA LEU A 127 -12.23 2.73 3.03
C LEU A 127 -11.56 1.34 2.99
N CYS A 128 -11.67 0.66 1.84
CA CYS A 128 -11.03 -0.62 1.60
C CYS A 128 -9.67 -0.44 0.92
N CYS A 129 -8.69 -1.20 1.37
CA CYS A 129 -7.47 -1.39 0.62
C CYS A 129 -7.81 -2.22 -0.63
N ASP A 130 -7.76 -1.61 -1.80
CA ASP A 130 -8.12 -2.23 -3.07
C ASP A 130 -6.91 -2.80 -3.82
N GLU A 131 -5.71 -2.30 -3.51
CA GLU A 131 -4.49 -2.72 -4.18
C GLU A 131 -3.30 -2.75 -3.21
N VAL A 132 -2.49 -3.81 -3.27
CA VAL A 132 -1.26 -3.97 -2.47
C VAL A 132 -0.17 -4.61 -3.31
N HIS A 133 0.99 -3.95 -3.38
CA HIS A 133 2.21 -4.52 -3.96
C HIS A 133 3.33 -4.54 -2.93
N VAL A 134 4.10 -5.61 -2.91
CA VAL A 134 5.32 -5.73 -2.12
C VAL A 134 6.49 -5.82 -3.09
N THR A 135 7.40 -4.87 -3.00
CA THR A 135 8.59 -4.80 -3.83
C THR A 135 9.84 -4.76 -2.95
N ASP A 136 11.00 -4.98 -3.55
CA ASP A 136 12.24 -4.59 -2.89
C ASP A 136 12.43 -3.07 -2.90
N THR A 137 13.42 -2.57 -2.19
CA THR A 137 13.67 -1.13 -2.04
C THR A 137 14.25 -0.46 -3.28
N SER A 138 14.61 -1.21 -4.33
CA SER A 138 15.05 -0.67 -5.61
C SER A 138 13.88 -0.05 -6.39
N VAL A 139 12.67 -0.54 -6.16
CA VAL A 139 11.44 0.07 -6.70
C VAL A 139 11.10 1.30 -5.87
N GLY A 140 11.27 2.48 -6.46
CA GLY A 140 10.93 3.76 -5.83
C GLY A 140 9.44 3.96 -5.62
N GLU A 141 9.08 4.97 -4.83
CA GLU A 141 7.70 5.43 -4.71
C GLU A 141 7.27 6.07 -6.04
N SER A 142 6.31 5.47 -6.70
CA SER A 142 5.83 5.94 -8.00
C SER A 142 4.38 5.55 -8.23
N LEU A 143 3.60 6.45 -8.85
CA LEU A 143 2.26 6.15 -9.31
C LEU A 143 2.22 5.06 -10.40
N THR A 144 3.36 4.77 -11.05
CA THR A 144 3.47 3.73 -12.08
C THR A 144 3.35 2.30 -11.52
N VAL A 145 3.40 2.13 -10.22
CA VAL A 145 3.25 0.82 -9.55
C VAL A 145 1.78 0.41 -9.49
N TYR A 146 0.86 1.38 -9.55
CA TYR A 146 -0.57 1.14 -9.38
C TYR A 146 -1.27 0.92 -10.72
N GLU A 147 -2.26 0.02 -10.71
CA GLU A 147 -3.20 -0.10 -11.83
C GLU A 147 -4.16 1.10 -11.82
N VAL A 148 -4.42 1.65 -13.01
CA VAL A 148 -5.27 2.82 -13.18
C VAL A 148 -6.36 2.51 -14.19
N GLU A 149 -7.60 2.77 -13.81
CA GLU A 149 -8.77 2.67 -14.69
C GLU A 149 -9.33 4.05 -15.03
N PRO A 150 -10.02 4.20 -16.16
CA PRO A 150 -10.71 5.45 -16.50
C PRO A 150 -11.68 5.85 -15.40
N GLY A 151 -11.56 7.11 -14.95
CA GLY A 151 -12.36 7.63 -13.84
C GLY A 151 -11.70 7.52 -12.45
N ASP A 152 -10.55 6.86 -12.33
CA ASP A 152 -9.76 6.91 -11.10
C ASP A 152 -9.25 8.32 -10.83
N VAL A 153 -9.27 8.71 -9.57
CA VAL A 153 -8.63 9.93 -9.05
C VAL A 153 -7.58 9.49 -8.03
N MET A 154 -6.32 9.46 -8.46
CA MET A 154 -5.21 9.04 -7.62
C MET A 154 -4.77 10.20 -6.73
N MET A 155 -5.03 10.08 -5.42
CA MET A 155 -4.63 11.07 -4.43
C MET A 155 -3.36 10.60 -3.71
N ALA A 156 -2.30 11.38 -3.79
CA ALA A 156 -0.99 11.00 -3.26
C ALA A 156 -0.26 12.17 -2.60
N ASP A 157 0.74 11.82 -1.82
CA ASP A 157 1.60 12.80 -1.19
C ASP A 157 2.69 13.34 -2.14
N ARG A 158 3.55 14.20 -1.60
CA ARG A 158 4.66 14.82 -2.33
C ARG A 158 5.72 13.83 -2.84
N GLY A 159 5.90 12.69 -2.15
CA GLY A 159 6.87 11.66 -2.52
C GLY A 159 6.54 11.01 -3.85
N LEU A 160 5.25 10.85 -4.14
CA LEU A 160 4.73 10.25 -5.37
C LEU A 160 4.57 11.27 -6.53
N ALA A 161 4.81 12.57 -6.29
CA ALA A 161 4.66 13.62 -7.29
C ALA A 161 5.84 13.63 -8.27
N HIS A 162 5.83 12.76 -9.27
CA HIS A 162 6.81 12.67 -10.36
C HIS A 162 6.13 12.73 -11.72
N ARG A 163 6.75 13.39 -12.70
CA ARG A 163 6.20 13.58 -14.05
C ARG A 163 5.76 12.25 -14.69
N ARG A 164 6.61 11.22 -14.65
CA ARG A 164 6.32 9.89 -15.19
C ARG A 164 5.09 9.24 -14.53
N GLY A 165 4.95 9.37 -13.21
CA GLY A 165 3.80 8.84 -12.48
C GLY A 165 2.51 9.57 -12.84
N ILE A 166 2.54 10.91 -12.92
CA ILE A 166 1.40 11.72 -13.35
C ILE A 166 1.00 11.35 -14.77
N ARG A 167 1.97 11.23 -15.70
CA ARG A 167 1.71 10.80 -17.08
C ARG A 167 1.05 9.43 -17.13
N HIS A 168 1.54 8.47 -16.35
CA HIS A 168 0.97 7.14 -16.28
C HIS A 168 -0.54 7.19 -15.94
N VAL A 169 -0.91 7.90 -14.90
CA VAL A 169 -2.32 8.02 -14.50
C VAL A 169 -3.17 8.68 -15.60
N VAL A 170 -2.71 9.82 -16.12
CA VAL A 170 -3.47 10.57 -17.14
C VAL A 170 -3.60 9.78 -18.45
N SER A 171 -2.57 9.06 -18.87
CA SER A 171 -2.61 8.25 -20.10
C SER A 171 -3.55 7.06 -20.00
N HIS A 172 -3.89 6.61 -18.78
CA HIS A 172 -4.91 5.56 -18.55
C HIS A 172 -6.31 6.12 -18.25
N GLY A 173 -6.53 7.43 -18.47
CA GLY A 173 -7.84 8.07 -18.28
C GLY A 173 -8.19 8.39 -16.82
N GLY A 174 -7.20 8.36 -15.93
CA GLY A 174 -7.33 8.78 -14.55
C GLY A 174 -6.97 10.26 -14.35
N ASP A 175 -7.32 10.78 -13.17
CA ASP A 175 -6.92 12.11 -12.67
C ASP A 175 -5.95 11.96 -11.49
N VAL A 176 -5.17 13.01 -11.23
CA VAL A 176 -4.19 13.03 -10.14
C VAL A 176 -4.42 14.23 -9.24
N ILE A 177 -4.45 13.98 -7.93
CA ILE A 177 -4.39 15.02 -6.89
C ILE A 177 -3.12 14.74 -6.07
N VAL A 178 -2.09 15.55 -6.24
CA VAL A 178 -0.82 15.39 -5.51
C VAL A 178 -0.41 16.67 -4.81
N ARG A 179 0.19 16.51 -3.64
CA ARG A 179 0.88 17.63 -3.02
C ARG A 179 2.09 18.01 -3.87
N MET A 180 2.12 19.25 -4.36
CA MET A 180 3.10 19.70 -5.34
C MET A 180 4.55 19.57 -4.84
N ASN A 181 5.40 19.05 -5.71
CA ASN A 181 6.86 19.06 -5.57
C ASN A 181 7.45 19.85 -6.74
N LEU A 182 7.60 21.16 -6.57
CA LEU A 182 8.07 22.06 -7.63
C LEU A 182 9.47 21.74 -8.16
N SER A 183 10.32 21.08 -7.36
CA SER A 183 11.63 20.63 -7.80
C SER A 183 11.57 19.47 -8.81
N ASN A 184 10.65 18.54 -8.58
CA ASN A 184 10.50 17.35 -9.44
C ASN A 184 9.51 17.57 -10.57
N VAL A 185 8.53 18.44 -10.35
CA VAL A 185 7.42 18.72 -11.27
C VAL A 185 7.28 20.23 -11.44
N PRO A 186 8.24 20.90 -12.13
CA PRO A 186 8.06 22.30 -12.49
C PRO A 186 6.87 22.43 -13.45
N VAL A 187 6.11 23.49 -13.28
CA VAL A 187 4.92 23.79 -14.09
C VAL A 187 5.17 25.02 -14.95
N GLU A 188 4.60 24.98 -16.15
CA GLU A 188 4.66 26.05 -17.15
C GLU A 188 3.28 26.69 -17.31
N ASP A 189 3.25 27.95 -17.70
CA ASP A 189 2.03 28.63 -18.15
C ASP A 189 1.72 28.34 -19.62
N ASP A 190 0.67 28.96 -20.16
CA ASP A 190 0.25 28.80 -21.56
C ASP A 190 1.29 29.27 -22.59
N THR A 191 2.25 30.11 -22.18
CA THR A 191 3.32 30.60 -23.03
C THR A 191 4.57 29.72 -22.97
N GLY A 192 4.58 28.67 -22.11
CA GLY A 192 5.72 27.79 -21.87
C GLY A 192 6.76 28.37 -20.91
N GLN A 193 6.41 29.45 -20.19
CA GLN A 193 7.27 30.00 -19.15
C GLN A 193 6.98 29.35 -17.79
N GLU A 194 8.01 29.29 -16.95
CA GLU A 194 7.87 28.74 -15.60
C GLU A 194 6.79 29.49 -14.80
N LEU A 195 5.77 28.74 -14.35
CA LEU A 195 4.71 29.28 -13.52
C LEU A 195 5.14 29.34 -12.06
N ARG A 196 5.54 30.52 -11.60
CA ARG A 196 5.94 30.76 -10.22
C ARG A 196 4.74 30.78 -9.27
N LEU A 197 4.39 29.63 -8.70
CA LEU A 197 3.23 29.47 -7.82
C LEU A 197 3.36 30.23 -6.48
N LEU A 198 4.54 30.22 -5.84
CA LEU A 198 4.72 30.84 -4.53
C LEU A 198 4.37 32.34 -4.47
N PRO A 199 4.81 33.19 -5.45
CA PRO A 199 4.38 34.58 -5.48
C PRO A 199 2.88 34.76 -5.67
N ARG A 200 2.22 33.85 -6.39
CA ARG A 200 0.76 33.87 -6.59
C ARG A 200 0.02 33.47 -5.30
N MET A 201 0.47 32.40 -4.64
CA MET A 201 -0.09 31.93 -3.37
C MET A 201 0.02 32.98 -2.26
N ARG A 202 1.14 33.73 -2.19
CA ARG A 202 1.33 34.80 -1.20
C ARG A 202 0.33 35.96 -1.32
N LYS A 203 -0.33 36.11 -2.46
CA LYS A 203 -1.38 37.12 -2.68
C LYS A 203 -2.75 36.67 -2.19
N LEU A 204 -2.93 35.37 -1.89
CA LEU A 204 -4.18 34.84 -1.35
C LEU A 204 -4.35 35.24 0.11
N LYS A 205 -5.58 35.61 0.47
CA LYS A 205 -5.98 35.82 1.87
C LYS A 205 -6.24 34.49 2.57
N VAL A 206 -6.21 34.49 3.88
CA VAL A 206 -6.57 33.32 4.68
C VAL A 206 -8.00 32.85 4.31
N GLY A 207 -8.14 31.57 4.00
CA GLY A 207 -9.41 30.97 3.55
C GLY A 207 -9.73 31.15 2.06
N GLN A 208 -8.89 31.86 1.29
CA GLN A 208 -9.06 32.00 -0.15
C GLN A 208 -8.33 30.88 -0.89
N ALA A 209 -9.02 30.25 -1.84
CA ALA A 209 -8.42 29.30 -2.78
C ALA A 209 -7.98 30.00 -4.08
N GLY A 210 -6.89 29.55 -4.67
CA GLY A 210 -6.44 29.96 -6.00
C GLY A 210 -6.58 28.80 -6.98
N ASP A 211 -6.90 29.11 -8.21
CA ASP A 211 -7.04 28.16 -9.31
C ASP A 211 -6.30 28.69 -10.53
N TRP A 212 -5.31 27.94 -11.02
CA TRP A 212 -4.46 28.34 -12.13
C TRP A 212 -4.26 27.20 -13.11
N ARG A 213 -4.55 27.43 -14.37
CA ARG A 213 -4.16 26.52 -15.44
C ARG A 213 -2.63 26.49 -15.55
N ALA A 214 -2.10 25.30 -15.69
CA ALA A 214 -0.67 25.09 -15.85
C ALA A 214 -0.41 23.83 -16.71
N ARG A 215 0.85 23.65 -17.10
CA ARG A 215 1.29 22.49 -17.86
C ARG A 215 2.51 21.86 -17.19
N ILE A 216 2.57 20.55 -17.25
CA ILE A 216 3.76 19.78 -16.88
C ILE A 216 4.36 19.25 -18.19
N ARG A 217 5.63 19.54 -18.40
CA ARG A 217 6.39 19.02 -19.54
C ARG A 217 7.14 17.75 -19.14
N ASP A 218 6.95 16.68 -19.91
CA ASP A 218 7.76 15.46 -19.81
C ASP A 218 8.31 15.07 -21.19
N GLU A 219 8.91 13.88 -21.29
CA GLU A 219 9.52 13.37 -22.53
C GLU A 219 8.48 13.08 -23.62
N GLN A 220 7.21 12.88 -23.28
CA GLN A 220 6.12 12.57 -24.19
C GLN A 220 5.27 13.79 -24.55
N GLY A 221 5.59 14.97 -24.02
CA GLY A 221 4.91 16.23 -24.33
C GLY A 221 4.31 16.93 -23.11
N LEU A 222 3.21 17.62 -23.29
CA LEU A 222 2.56 18.41 -22.26
C LEU A 222 1.42 17.64 -21.58
N ILE A 223 1.26 17.85 -20.28
CA ILE A 223 0.11 17.41 -19.48
C ILE A 223 -0.55 18.67 -18.96
N GLU A 224 -1.82 18.88 -19.30
CA GLU A 224 -2.61 19.98 -18.72
C GLU A 224 -2.92 19.66 -17.26
N VAL A 225 -2.70 20.64 -16.39
CA VAL A 225 -2.97 20.53 -14.93
C VAL A 225 -3.61 21.81 -14.41
N ARG A 226 -4.16 21.72 -13.21
CA ARG A 226 -4.90 22.80 -12.62
C ARG A 226 -4.66 22.92 -11.13
#